data_d7d3db220393fa43ae7d48e6ecf7ebfd
#
_entry.id   d7d3db220393fa43ae7d48e6ecf7ebfd
#
_cell.length_a   1.000
_cell.length_b   1.000
_cell.length_c   1.000
_cell.angle_alpha   90.00
_cell.angle_beta   90.00
_cell.angle_gamma   90.00
#
_symmetry.space_group_name_H-M   'P 1'
#
loop_
_entity.id
_entity.type
_entity.pdbx_description
1 polymer ?
#
loop_
_entity_poly.entity_id
_entity_poly.type
_entity_poly.pdbx_seq_one_letter_code
_entity_poly.pdbx_strand_id
1 'polypeptide(L)'
;MRLTDEDKAVRREIEDWQHADASVAAQAIDWAMTPVDWAVDKTVSPETMEKVTDRIHQFLSTLTDASEWTHEADDILAAAEERGLPAQTVSDLRHQPITELDPLARSRFRQNTILAALGGGGTGLAGTAFIAADIPLLFTINLRLIQQIGACYGFPLEGPMFRPLVLSIFNAAASGGREARNEALREVSVAAAAFAGDLDYKGRVSGTFRDQNRHFPREIAKALVERKVGQTIPLAGAAVGASVNYWFTNETAKSAFMCARALYLDWKERK
;
A
#
# COMPACT_ATOMS: atom_id res chain seq x y z
N MET A 1 -10.98 21.58 13.55
CA MET A 1 -10.54 21.50 14.96
C MET A 1 -9.06 21.91 15.09
N ARG A 2 -8.65 22.44 16.28
CA ARG A 2 -7.22 22.74 16.50
C ARG A 2 -6.45 21.44 16.71
N LEU A 3 -5.30 21.29 16.04
CA LEU A 3 -4.38 20.18 16.28
C LEU A 3 -3.75 20.26 17.67
N THR A 4 -3.67 19.12 18.35
CA THR A 4 -2.96 18.99 19.64
C THR A 4 -1.45 18.98 19.42
N ASP A 5 -0.66 18.97 20.49
CA ASP A 5 0.79 18.88 20.36
C ASP A 5 1.25 17.49 19.90
N GLU A 6 0.49 16.45 20.24
CA GLU A 6 0.67 15.10 19.71
C GLU A 6 0.39 15.06 18.19
N ASP A 7 -0.71 15.68 17.73
CA ASP A 7 -1.03 15.80 16.31
C ASP A 7 0.11 16.50 15.53
N LYS A 8 0.69 17.57 16.11
CA LYS A 8 1.83 18.27 15.49
C LYS A 8 3.11 17.43 15.47
N ALA A 9 3.32 16.58 16.47
CA ALA A 9 4.43 15.64 16.48
C ALA A 9 4.26 14.61 15.35
N VAL A 10 3.05 14.07 15.20
CA VAL A 10 2.71 13.17 14.09
C VAL A 10 2.91 13.84 12.74
N ARG A 11 2.53 15.11 12.59
CA ARG A 11 2.75 15.84 11.33
C ARG A 11 4.23 15.94 10.97
N ARG A 12 5.10 16.19 11.94
CA ARG A 12 6.57 16.19 11.71
C ARG A 12 7.08 14.81 11.27
N GLU A 13 6.59 13.73 11.87
CA GLU A 13 6.95 12.37 11.43
C GLU A 13 6.53 12.10 9.98
N ILE A 14 5.36 12.61 9.56
CA ILE A 14 4.89 12.50 8.17
C ILE A 14 5.81 13.31 7.23
N GLU A 15 6.19 14.53 7.60
CA GLU A 15 7.11 15.39 6.85
C GLU A 15 8.50 14.74 6.73
N ASP A 16 9.02 14.17 7.82
CA ASP A 16 10.28 13.43 7.82
C ASP A 16 10.20 12.23 6.87
N TRP A 17 9.12 11.46 6.93
CA TRP A 17 8.90 10.35 6.00
C TRP A 17 8.81 10.81 4.55
N GLN A 18 8.10 11.91 4.29
CA GLN A 18 7.93 12.49 2.95
C GLN A 18 9.28 12.83 2.31
N HIS A 19 10.21 13.37 3.11
CA HIS A 19 11.52 13.85 2.67
C HIS A 19 12.65 12.83 2.83
N ALA A 20 12.40 11.71 3.52
CA ALA A 20 13.40 10.68 3.71
C ALA A 20 13.88 10.10 2.37
N ASP A 21 15.17 9.82 2.30
CA ASP A 21 15.72 9.02 1.21
C ASP A 21 15.20 7.57 1.26
N ALA A 22 15.43 6.81 0.20
CA ALA A 22 15.06 5.40 0.18
C ALA A 22 15.61 4.69 1.43
N SER A 23 14.78 3.86 2.06
CA SER A 23 15.18 3.19 3.30
C SER A 23 16.46 2.38 3.12
N VAL A 24 17.27 2.26 4.17
CA VAL A 24 18.50 1.43 4.15
C VAL A 24 18.18 -0.01 3.72
N ALA A 25 17.00 -0.52 4.09
CA ALA A 25 16.53 -1.83 3.65
C ALA A 25 16.23 -1.85 2.14
N ALA A 26 15.61 -0.81 1.59
CA ALA A 26 15.40 -0.67 0.14
C ALA A 26 16.74 -0.60 -0.61
N GLN A 27 17.69 0.22 -0.11
CA GLN A 27 19.03 0.32 -0.68
C GLN A 27 19.80 -1.00 -0.59
N ALA A 28 19.69 -1.73 0.53
CA ALA A 28 20.34 -3.03 0.69
C ALA A 28 19.73 -4.09 -0.24
N ILE A 29 18.42 -4.04 -0.47
CA ILE A 29 17.75 -4.92 -1.44
C ILE A 29 18.17 -4.54 -2.84
N ASP A 30 18.17 -3.27 -3.22
CA ASP A 30 18.62 -2.80 -4.52
C ASP A 30 20.10 -3.20 -4.77
N TRP A 31 20.97 -3.06 -3.77
CA TRP A 31 22.36 -3.53 -3.86
C TRP A 31 22.46 -5.05 -4.02
N ALA A 32 21.72 -5.82 -3.24
CA ALA A 32 21.67 -7.28 -3.33
C ALA A 32 21.07 -7.78 -4.64
N MET A 33 20.23 -6.96 -5.28
CA MET A 33 19.57 -7.25 -6.56
C MET A 33 20.37 -6.79 -7.78
N THR A 34 21.39 -5.92 -7.62
CA THR A 34 22.22 -5.44 -8.75
C THR A 34 22.79 -6.58 -9.62
N PRO A 35 23.28 -7.73 -9.07
CA PRO A 35 23.69 -8.86 -9.89
C PRO A 35 22.50 -9.55 -10.57
N VAL A 36 21.29 -9.35 -10.06
CA VAL A 36 20.06 -9.95 -10.56
C VAL A 36 19.52 -9.14 -11.74
N ASP A 37 19.68 -7.81 -11.76
CA ASP A 37 19.25 -6.96 -12.87
C ASP A 37 19.88 -7.43 -14.19
N TRP A 38 21.17 -7.77 -14.16
CA TRP A 38 21.85 -8.38 -15.32
C TRP A 38 21.27 -9.76 -15.70
N ALA A 39 20.86 -10.57 -14.72
CA ALA A 39 20.26 -11.87 -14.99
C ALA A 39 18.81 -11.73 -15.49
N VAL A 40 18.09 -10.69 -15.04
CA VAL A 40 16.72 -10.35 -15.48
C VAL A 40 16.70 -10.00 -16.97
N ASP A 41 17.58 -9.10 -17.40
CA ASP A 41 17.67 -8.70 -18.81
C ASP A 41 17.98 -9.89 -19.76
N LYS A 42 18.59 -10.96 -19.21
CA LYS A 42 18.89 -12.17 -19.98
C LYS A 42 17.86 -13.30 -19.86
N THR A 43 17.09 -13.33 -18.77
CA THR A 43 16.20 -14.47 -18.45
C THR A 43 14.71 -14.13 -18.57
N VAL A 44 14.34 -12.86 -18.45
CA VAL A 44 12.95 -12.42 -18.63
C VAL A 44 12.77 -11.92 -20.05
N SER A 45 12.09 -12.72 -20.86
CA SER A 45 11.76 -12.30 -22.21
C SER A 45 10.80 -11.09 -22.18
N PRO A 46 10.87 -10.18 -23.18
CA PRO A 46 9.88 -9.09 -23.34
C PRO A 46 8.43 -9.59 -23.29
N GLU A 47 8.19 -10.79 -23.82
CA GLU A 47 6.89 -11.49 -23.80
C GLU A 47 6.43 -11.83 -22.35
N THR A 48 7.36 -12.22 -21.48
CA THR A 48 7.05 -12.50 -20.07
C THR A 48 6.70 -11.20 -19.34
N MET A 49 7.42 -10.11 -19.59
CA MET A 49 7.14 -8.80 -19.04
C MET A 49 5.76 -8.29 -19.48
N GLU A 50 5.43 -8.45 -20.76
CA GLU A 50 4.12 -8.08 -21.30
C GLU A 50 3.00 -8.89 -20.64
N LYS A 51 3.14 -10.21 -20.53
CA LYS A 51 2.16 -11.09 -19.84
C LYS A 51 1.95 -10.69 -18.37
N VAL A 52 3.01 -10.34 -17.66
CA VAL A 52 2.90 -9.88 -16.27
C VAL A 52 2.19 -8.53 -16.20
N THR A 53 2.55 -7.61 -17.09
CA THR A 53 1.89 -6.29 -17.18
C THR A 53 0.41 -6.43 -17.49
N ASP A 54 0.05 -7.27 -18.45
CA ASP A 54 -1.36 -7.54 -18.82
C ASP A 54 -2.13 -8.17 -17.67
N ARG A 55 -1.53 -9.09 -16.92
CA ARG A 55 -2.16 -9.68 -15.73
C ARG A 55 -2.40 -8.68 -14.62
N ILE A 56 -1.44 -7.77 -14.41
CA ILE A 56 -1.62 -6.67 -13.46
C ILE A 56 -2.74 -5.74 -13.93
N HIS A 57 -2.77 -5.40 -15.22
CA HIS A 57 -3.87 -4.63 -15.80
C HIS A 57 -5.22 -5.29 -15.64
N GLN A 58 -5.31 -6.57 -15.96
CA GLN A 58 -6.54 -7.36 -15.81
C GLN A 58 -6.96 -7.42 -14.33
N PHE A 59 -6.02 -7.69 -13.42
CA PHE A 59 -6.28 -7.70 -11.99
C PHE A 59 -6.78 -6.32 -11.50
N LEU A 60 -6.08 -5.23 -11.83
CA LEU A 60 -6.50 -3.89 -11.47
C LEU A 60 -7.84 -3.48 -12.10
N SER A 61 -8.22 -4.04 -13.26
CA SER A 61 -9.52 -3.81 -13.88
C SER A 61 -10.64 -4.59 -13.18
N THR A 62 -10.39 -5.81 -12.73
CA THR A 62 -11.36 -6.60 -11.94
C THR A 62 -11.62 -5.98 -10.56
N LEU A 63 -10.64 -5.30 -9.98
CA LEU A 63 -10.81 -4.53 -8.76
C LEU A 63 -11.77 -3.33 -8.91
N THR A 64 -12.35 -3.12 -10.09
CA THR A 64 -13.39 -2.10 -10.34
C THR A 64 -14.74 -2.51 -9.75
N ASP A 65 -14.99 -3.80 -9.54
CA ASP A 65 -16.23 -4.28 -8.91
C ASP A 65 -16.10 -4.16 -7.39
N ALA A 66 -16.92 -3.28 -6.84
CA ALA A 66 -16.88 -2.84 -5.42
C ALA A 66 -17.13 -3.97 -4.40
N SER A 67 -17.53 -5.17 -4.86
CA SER A 67 -17.87 -6.29 -4.00
C SER A 67 -16.68 -7.05 -3.41
N GLU A 68 -15.47 -6.92 -4.01
CA GLU A 68 -14.28 -7.64 -3.54
C GLU A 68 -13.38 -6.82 -2.60
N TRP A 69 -13.73 -5.54 -2.38
CA TRP A 69 -12.97 -4.62 -1.51
C TRP A 69 -13.56 -4.52 -0.11
N THR A 70 -14.22 -5.55 0.35
CA THR A 70 -14.70 -5.58 1.73
C THR A 70 -13.54 -5.95 2.65
N HIS A 71 -13.03 -4.95 3.37
CA HIS A 71 -12.27 -5.23 4.58
C HIS A 71 -13.27 -5.76 5.63
N GLU A 72 -12.76 -6.58 6.53
CA GLU A 72 -13.54 -7.08 7.65
C GLU A 72 -13.70 -5.94 8.67
N ALA A 73 -14.71 -5.08 8.45
CA ALA A 73 -15.04 -3.99 9.35
C ALA A 73 -15.24 -4.48 10.79
N ASP A 74 -15.88 -5.65 10.91
CA ASP A 74 -16.13 -6.30 12.20
C ASP A 74 -14.83 -6.65 12.94
N ASP A 75 -13.79 -7.11 12.24
CA ASP A 75 -12.50 -7.41 12.85
C ASP A 75 -11.78 -6.16 13.36
N ILE A 76 -11.97 -5.02 12.68
CA ILE A 76 -11.38 -3.75 13.11
C ILE A 76 -12.12 -3.23 14.32
N LEU A 77 -13.46 -3.31 14.32
CA LEU A 77 -14.29 -2.89 15.44
C LEU A 77 -14.06 -3.77 16.66
N ALA A 78 -13.97 -5.09 16.50
CA ALA A 78 -13.62 -6.00 17.58
C ALA A 78 -12.25 -5.69 18.18
N ALA A 79 -11.24 -5.44 17.35
CA ALA A 79 -9.91 -5.07 17.81
C ALA A 79 -9.87 -3.66 18.46
N ALA A 80 -10.77 -2.77 18.10
CA ALA A 80 -10.95 -1.46 18.74
C ALA A 80 -11.63 -1.64 20.12
N GLU A 81 -12.66 -2.46 20.20
CA GLU A 81 -13.36 -2.79 21.45
C GLU A 81 -12.41 -3.43 22.47
N GLU A 82 -11.57 -4.39 22.05
CA GLU A 82 -10.53 -4.99 22.91
C GLU A 82 -9.56 -3.95 23.51
N ARG A 83 -9.42 -2.78 22.88
CA ARG A 83 -8.61 -1.66 23.35
C ARG A 83 -9.42 -0.60 24.13
N GLY A 84 -10.70 -0.85 24.32
CA GLY A 84 -11.59 0.10 24.99
C GLY A 84 -11.92 1.34 24.16
N LEU A 85 -11.79 1.29 22.83
CA LEU A 85 -12.16 2.36 21.93
C LEU A 85 -13.64 2.24 21.57
N PRO A 86 -14.51 3.14 22.03
CA PRO A 86 -15.93 3.07 21.73
C PRO A 86 -16.18 3.43 20.26
N ALA A 87 -16.64 2.46 19.47
CA ALA A 87 -17.03 2.66 18.08
C ALA A 87 -18.10 1.65 17.70
N GLN A 88 -19.19 2.11 17.08
CA GLN A 88 -20.23 1.26 16.49
C GLN A 88 -20.00 1.05 15.01
N THR A 89 -19.36 2.00 14.37
CA THR A 89 -18.97 1.96 12.97
C THR A 89 -17.49 2.30 12.83
N VAL A 90 -16.88 1.87 11.72
CA VAL A 90 -15.50 2.27 11.39
C VAL A 90 -15.34 3.79 11.42
N SER A 91 -16.36 4.52 10.94
CA SER A 91 -16.33 5.99 10.89
C SER A 91 -16.27 6.65 12.27
N ASP A 92 -16.72 5.98 13.33
CA ASP A 92 -16.66 6.54 14.69
C ASP A 92 -15.22 6.62 15.20
N LEU A 93 -14.33 5.75 14.71
CA LEU A 93 -12.92 5.73 15.10
C LEU A 93 -12.20 7.05 14.80
N ARG A 94 -12.60 7.79 13.75
CA ARG A 94 -11.98 9.10 13.44
C ARG A 94 -12.15 10.16 14.52
N HIS A 95 -13.05 9.93 15.48
CA HIS A 95 -13.26 10.82 16.61
C HIS A 95 -12.38 10.48 17.82
N GLN A 96 -11.64 9.37 17.77
CA GLN A 96 -10.69 8.96 18.80
C GLN A 96 -9.34 9.68 18.62
N PRO A 97 -8.55 9.86 19.68
CA PRO A 97 -7.22 10.43 19.59
C PRO A 97 -6.29 9.58 18.69
N ILE A 98 -5.43 10.23 17.91
CA ILE A 98 -4.49 9.54 17.02
C ILE A 98 -3.55 8.60 17.79
N THR A 99 -3.21 8.93 19.02
CA THR A 99 -2.37 8.10 19.93
C THR A 99 -3.01 6.76 20.26
N GLU A 100 -4.33 6.66 20.22
CA GLU A 100 -5.08 5.42 20.45
C GLU A 100 -5.28 4.63 19.15
N LEU A 101 -5.37 5.33 18.01
CA LEU A 101 -5.54 4.72 16.69
C LEU A 101 -4.23 4.12 16.16
N ASP A 102 -3.08 4.73 16.48
CA ASP A 102 -1.77 4.24 16.07
C ASP A 102 -1.49 2.79 16.51
N PRO A 103 -1.73 2.38 17.78
CA PRO A 103 -1.55 0.99 18.20
C PRO A 103 -2.51 0.02 17.50
N LEU A 104 -3.73 0.44 17.20
CA LEU A 104 -4.71 -0.36 16.45
C LEU A 104 -4.21 -0.63 15.03
N ALA A 105 -3.77 0.41 14.30
CA ALA A 105 -3.21 0.29 12.97
C ALA A 105 -1.92 -0.55 12.93
N ARG A 106 -1.03 -0.38 13.91
CA ARG A 106 0.21 -1.18 14.02
C ARG A 106 -0.05 -2.67 14.25
N SER A 107 -1.18 -3.06 14.84
CA SER A 107 -1.53 -4.48 14.98
C SER A 107 -1.82 -5.12 13.61
N ARG A 108 -2.51 -4.41 12.72
CA ARG A 108 -2.80 -4.85 11.35
C ARG A 108 -1.55 -4.95 10.50
N PHE A 109 -0.66 -3.96 10.63
CA PHE A 109 0.67 -3.97 10.04
C PHE A 109 1.40 -5.29 10.32
N ARG A 110 1.54 -5.64 11.59
CA ARG A 110 2.28 -6.83 12.02
C ARG A 110 1.67 -8.13 11.50
N GLN A 111 0.35 -8.26 11.54
CA GLN A 111 -0.35 -9.46 11.06
C GLN A 111 -0.12 -9.71 9.57
N ASN A 112 -0.31 -8.68 8.74
CA ASN A 112 -0.18 -8.80 7.29
C ASN A 112 1.27 -9.03 6.84
N THR A 113 2.25 -8.42 7.51
CA THR A 113 3.67 -8.62 7.20
C THR A 113 4.11 -10.07 7.46
N ILE A 114 3.61 -10.69 8.52
CA ILE A 114 3.88 -12.10 8.82
C ILE A 114 3.23 -13.00 7.76
N LEU A 115 1.98 -12.74 7.38
CA LEU A 115 1.28 -13.52 6.35
C LEU A 115 1.98 -13.44 5.00
N ALA A 116 2.46 -12.26 4.61
CA ALA A 116 3.20 -12.07 3.35
C ALA A 116 4.53 -12.84 3.34
N ALA A 117 5.25 -12.87 4.47
CA ALA A 117 6.50 -13.64 4.61
C ALA A 117 6.25 -15.15 4.45
N LEU A 118 5.18 -15.66 5.04
CA LEU A 118 4.81 -17.09 4.94
C LEU A 118 4.39 -17.45 3.52
N GLY A 119 3.62 -16.60 2.84
CA GLY A 119 3.20 -16.81 1.45
C GLY A 119 4.37 -16.87 0.46
N GLY A 120 5.35 -15.97 0.60
CA GLY A 120 6.51 -15.90 -0.29
C GLY A 120 7.49 -17.06 -0.19
N GLY A 121 7.58 -17.72 0.97
CA GLY A 121 8.50 -18.85 1.19
C GLY A 121 8.14 -20.13 0.42
N GLY A 122 6.85 -20.36 0.12
CA GLY A 122 6.38 -21.53 -0.61
C GLY A 122 6.56 -21.45 -2.13
N THR A 123 6.59 -20.26 -2.70
CA THR A 123 6.61 -20.04 -4.15
C THR A 123 8.00 -19.89 -4.74
N GLY A 124 9.01 -19.57 -3.93
CA GLY A 124 10.40 -19.36 -4.37
C GLY A 124 11.11 -20.59 -4.96
N LEU A 125 10.55 -21.80 -4.82
CA LEU A 125 11.15 -23.04 -5.32
C LEU A 125 10.65 -23.43 -6.73
N ALA A 126 9.66 -22.75 -7.29
CA ALA A 126 8.91 -23.26 -8.43
C ALA A 126 9.13 -22.54 -9.78
N GLY A 127 10.09 -21.60 -9.86
CA GLY A 127 10.52 -20.98 -11.13
C GLY A 127 9.62 -19.85 -11.65
N THR A 128 9.91 -19.36 -12.87
CA THR A 128 9.29 -18.16 -13.46
C THR A 128 7.77 -18.23 -13.66
N ALA A 129 7.21 -19.43 -13.83
CA ALA A 129 5.76 -19.61 -13.99
C ALA A 129 4.96 -19.20 -12.74
N PHE A 130 5.55 -19.29 -11.56
CA PHE A 130 4.91 -18.92 -10.29
C PHE A 130 4.95 -17.42 -10.02
N ILE A 131 5.90 -16.67 -10.61
CA ILE A 131 5.94 -15.20 -10.49
C ILE A 131 4.61 -14.58 -10.95
N ALA A 132 4.07 -15.06 -12.05
CA ALA A 132 2.81 -14.56 -12.61
C ALA A 132 1.57 -14.87 -11.74
N ALA A 133 1.61 -15.94 -10.93
CA ALA A 133 0.52 -16.30 -10.01
C ALA A 133 0.65 -15.58 -8.65
N ASP A 134 1.88 -15.31 -8.21
CA ASP A 134 2.18 -14.73 -6.90
C ASP A 134 1.93 -13.19 -6.87
N ILE A 135 2.08 -12.52 -8.02
CA ILE A 135 1.85 -11.07 -8.13
C ILE A 135 0.41 -10.67 -7.76
N PRO A 136 -0.67 -11.30 -8.30
CA PRO A 136 -2.03 -10.96 -7.90
C PRO A 136 -2.29 -11.14 -6.41
N LEU A 137 -1.76 -12.19 -5.80
CA LEU A 137 -1.89 -12.44 -4.36
C LEU A 137 -1.19 -11.35 -3.54
N LEU A 138 0.04 -10.98 -3.92
CA LEU A 138 0.79 -9.92 -3.25
C LEU A 138 0.04 -8.57 -3.35
N PHE A 139 -0.53 -8.27 -4.51
CA PHE A 139 -1.36 -7.08 -4.69
C PHE A 139 -2.58 -7.11 -3.78
N THR A 140 -3.32 -8.20 -3.78
CA THR A 140 -4.53 -8.36 -2.95
C THR A 140 -4.21 -8.11 -1.47
N ILE A 141 -3.16 -8.75 -0.94
CA ILE A 141 -2.73 -8.58 0.45
C ILE A 141 -2.39 -7.11 0.75
N ASN A 142 -1.64 -6.47 -0.13
CA ASN A 142 -1.17 -5.10 0.12
C ASN A 142 -2.27 -4.05 -0.07
N LEU A 143 -3.17 -4.21 -1.04
CA LEU A 143 -4.32 -3.32 -1.20
C LEU A 143 -5.29 -3.44 -0.02
N ARG A 144 -5.55 -4.68 0.43
CA ARG A 144 -6.35 -4.93 1.64
C ARG A 144 -5.70 -4.29 2.89
N LEU A 145 -4.39 -4.40 3.02
CA LEU A 145 -3.64 -3.78 4.12
C LEU A 145 -3.81 -2.25 4.16
N ILE A 146 -3.73 -1.58 3.00
CA ILE A 146 -3.94 -0.14 2.89
C ILE A 146 -5.35 0.23 3.40
N GLN A 147 -6.37 -0.52 2.99
CA GLN A 147 -7.75 -0.30 3.42
C GLN A 147 -7.95 -0.55 4.91
N GLN A 148 -7.40 -1.65 5.44
CA GLN A 148 -7.45 -1.96 6.88
C GLN A 148 -6.80 -0.88 7.72
N ILE A 149 -5.65 -0.36 7.30
CA ILE A 149 -4.98 0.74 8.00
C ILE A 149 -5.82 2.02 7.93
N GLY A 150 -6.37 2.36 6.76
CA GLY A 150 -7.30 3.50 6.63
C GLY A 150 -8.50 3.38 7.55
N ALA A 151 -9.10 2.20 7.62
CA ALA A 151 -10.25 1.91 8.48
C ALA A 151 -9.91 2.02 9.98
N CYS A 152 -8.68 1.67 10.40
CA CYS A 152 -8.24 1.88 11.78
C CYS A 152 -8.26 3.36 12.20
N TYR A 153 -8.12 4.29 11.25
CA TYR A 153 -8.25 5.74 11.51
C TYR A 153 -9.67 6.27 11.23
N GLY A 154 -10.63 5.39 10.99
CA GLY A 154 -12.02 5.77 10.75
C GLY A 154 -12.33 6.16 9.30
N PHE A 155 -11.46 5.81 8.35
CA PHE A 155 -11.64 6.09 6.93
C PHE A 155 -11.79 4.78 6.14
N PRO A 156 -13.03 4.31 5.89
CA PRO A 156 -13.26 3.17 5.02
C PRO A 156 -12.91 3.57 3.59
N LEU A 157 -11.75 3.10 3.09
CA LEU A 157 -11.24 3.40 1.75
C LEU A 157 -11.84 2.42 0.73
N GLU A 158 -13.17 2.36 0.69
CA GLU A 158 -13.94 1.47 -0.15
C GLU A 158 -14.56 2.17 -1.36
N GLY A 159 -14.79 1.39 -2.41
CA GLY A 159 -15.44 1.85 -3.61
C GLY A 159 -14.54 2.64 -4.57
N PRO A 160 -15.07 2.92 -5.78
CA PRO A 160 -14.30 3.49 -6.87
C PRO A 160 -13.79 4.90 -6.59
N MET A 161 -14.42 5.62 -5.68
CA MET A 161 -14.04 6.96 -5.26
C MET A 161 -12.65 7.01 -4.61
N PHE A 162 -12.29 6.05 -3.75
CA PHE A 162 -11.02 6.05 -3.03
C PHE A 162 -9.91 5.25 -3.72
N ARG A 163 -10.22 4.64 -4.87
CA ARG A 163 -9.25 3.90 -5.67
C ARG A 163 -8.00 4.72 -6.02
N PRO A 164 -8.06 6.01 -6.42
CA PRO A 164 -6.87 6.81 -6.66
C PRO A 164 -5.95 6.90 -5.45
N LEU A 165 -6.52 7.13 -4.26
CA LEU A 165 -5.75 7.19 -3.03
C LEU A 165 -5.09 5.85 -2.71
N VAL A 166 -5.83 4.75 -2.77
CA VAL A 166 -5.30 3.40 -2.48
C VAL A 166 -4.16 3.05 -3.44
N LEU A 167 -4.31 3.34 -4.73
CA LEU A 167 -3.28 3.06 -5.73
C LEU A 167 -2.08 4.00 -5.59
N SER A 168 -2.26 5.28 -5.22
CA SER A 168 -1.13 6.18 -5.00
C SER A 168 -0.31 5.80 -3.76
N ILE A 169 -0.96 5.33 -2.69
CA ILE A 169 -0.28 4.76 -1.51
C ILE A 169 0.52 3.51 -1.91
N PHE A 170 -0.09 2.62 -2.70
CA PHE A 170 0.57 1.43 -3.20
C PHE A 170 1.79 1.77 -4.08
N ASN A 171 1.67 2.79 -4.95
CA ASN A 171 2.78 3.27 -5.76
C ASN A 171 3.90 3.88 -4.91
N ALA A 172 3.57 4.66 -3.89
CA ALA A 172 4.57 5.21 -2.98
C ALA A 172 5.39 4.11 -2.28
N ALA A 173 4.76 2.97 -1.98
CA ALA A 173 5.42 1.79 -1.44
C ALA A 173 6.30 1.08 -2.48
N ALA A 174 5.79 0.90 -3.70
CA ALA A 174 6.47 0.17 -4.77
C ALA A 174 7.71 0.92 -5.29
N SER A 175 7.59 2.23 -5.53
CA SER A 175 8.68 3.06 -6.05
C SER A 175 9.64 3.55 -4.96
N GLY A 176 9.15 3.74 -3.73
CA GLY A 176 9.92 4.25 -2.60
C GLY A 176 10.42 5.70 -2.78
N GLY A 177 10.09 6.36 -3.89
CA GLY A 177 10.59 7.67 -4.26
C GLY A 177 9.81 8.82 -3.60
N ARG A 178 10.47 9.98 -3.43
CA ARG A 178 9.87 11.21 -2.88
C ARG A 178 8.67 11.68 -3.72
N GLU A 179 8.75 11.58 -5.03
CA GLU A 179 7.68 12.03 -5.93
C GLU A 179 6.39 11.24 -5.72
N ALA A 180 6.49 9.91 -5.62
CA ALA A 180 5.33 9.06 -5.37
C ALA A 180 4.71 9.29 -3.98
N ARG A 181 5.53 9.56 -2.95
CA ARG A 181 5.03 9.96 -1.63
C ARG A 181 4.30 11.30 -1.68
N ASN A 182 4.84 12.29 -2.42
CA ASN A 182 4.19 13.57 -2.63
C ASN A 182 2.85 13.43 -3.35
N GLU A 183 2.76 12.53 -4.32
CA GLU A 183 1.52 12.25 -5.02
C GLU A 183 0.49 11.60 -4.10
N ALA A 184 0.89 10.59 -3.32
CA ALA A 184 0.02 9.96 -2.34
C ALA A 184 -0.52 10.99 -1.31
N LEU A 185 0.32 11.91 -0.82
CA LEU A 185 -0.12 12.95 0.11
C LEU A 185 -1.05 13.99 -0.54
N ARG A 186 -0.93 14.27 -1.85
CA ARG A 186 -1.92 15.09 -2.56
C ARG A 186 -3.27 14.39 -2.64
N GLU A 187 -3.30 13.10 -2.96
CA GLU A 187 -4.54 12.31 -2.96
C GLU A 187 -5.15 12.22 -1.55
N VAL A 188 -4.32 12.14 -0.51
CA VAL A 188 -4.76 12.24 0.89
C VAL A 188 -5.52 13.53 1.15
N SER A 189 -4.97 14.68 0.74
CA SER A 189 -5.63 15.98 0.94
C SER A 189 -6.99 16.06 0.22
N VAL A 190 -7.10 15.47 -0.97
CA VAL A 190 -8.35 15.40 -1.73
C VAL A 190 -9.36 14.50 -1.04
N ALA A 191 -8.92 13.34 -0.56
CA ALA A 191 -9.76 12.41 0.18
C ALA A 191 -10.23 13.01 1.53
N ALA A 192 -9.36 13.73 2.24
CA ALA A 192 -9.71 14.42 3.48
C ALA A 192 -10.83 15.44 3.26
N ALA A 193 -10.78 16.20 2.17
CA ALA A 193 -11.83 17.14 1.80
C ALA A 193 -13.15 16.42 1.49
N ALA A 194 -13.11 15.28 0.80
CA ALA A 194 -14.29 14.47 0.52
C ALA A 194 -14.93 13.93 1.80
N PHE A 195 -14.14 13.38 2.72
CA PHE A 195 -14.63 12.92 4.03
C PHE A 195 -15.13 14.06 4.94
N ALA A 196 -14.61 15.28 4.78
CA ALA A 196 -15.12 16.45 5.47
C ALA A 196 -16.42 16.98 4.86
N GLY A 197 -16.81 16.54 3.67
CA GLY A 197 -17.97 17.03 2.93
C GLY A 197 -17.72 18.34 2.17
N ASP A 198 -16.45 18.71 1.99
CA ASP A 198 -16.06 20.00 1.40
C ASP A 198 -15.97 19.94 -0.14
N LEU A 199 -15.99 18.74 -0.75
CA LEU A 199 -15.88 18.54 -2.19
C LEU A 199 -16.99 17.65 -2.73
N ASP A 200 -17.61 18.09 -3.82
CA ASP A 200 -18.37 17.21 -4.70
C ASP A 200 -17.37 16.40 -5.56
N TYR A 201 -17.05 15.20 -5.09
CA TYR A 201 -15.98 14.35 -5.63
C TYR A 201 -16.26 13.79 -7.04
N LYS A 202 -17.42 14.11 -7.62
CA LYS A 202 -17.90 13.47 -8.88
C LYS A 202 -17.14 13.84 -10.15
N GLY A 203 -16.19 14.76 -10.13
CA GLY A 203 -15.74 15.31 -11.40
C GLY A 203 -14.26 15.48 -11.68
N ARG A 204 -13.36 15.61 -10.70
CA ARG A 204 -11.97 16.06 -10.96
C ARG A 204 -10.93 14.96 -11.08
N VAL A 205 -11.19 13.79 -10.53
CA VAL A 205 -10.23 12.66 -10.52
C VAL A 205 -10.24 11.86 -11.82
N SER A 206 -11.29 11.99 -12.64
CA SER A 206 -11.49 11.13 -13.82
C SER A 206 -10.54 11.39 -15.01
N GLY A 207 -10.00 12.60 -15.16
CA GLY A 207 -9.11 12.95 -16.27
C GLY A 207 -7.68 12.47 -16.04
N THR A 208 -7.07 12.86 -14.94
CA THR A 208 -5.69 12.51 -14.57
C THR A 208 -5.55 11.02 -14.31
N PHE A 209 -6.59 10.38 -13.78
CA PHE A 209 -6.61 8.96 -13.45
C PHE A 209 -6.64 8.03 -14.66
N ARG A 210 -7.27 8.44 -15.78
CA ARG A 210 -7.25 7.64 -17.03
C ARG A 210 -5.85 7.57 -17.64
N ASP A 211 -5.06 8.63 -17.52
CA ASP A 211 -3.69 8.66 -18.04
C ASP A 211 -2.72 7.93 -17.07
N GLN A 212 -2.89 8.07 -15.78
CA GLN A 212 -2.12 7.31 -14.78
C GLN A 212 -2.40 5.80 -14.84
N ASN A 213 -3.63 5.37 -15.08
CA ASN A 213 -3.97 3.93 -15.24
C ASN A 213 -3.24 3.25 -16.40
N ARG A 214 -2.69 3.98 -17.37
CA ARG A 214 -1.91 3.40 -18.49
C ARG A 214 -0.43 3.22 -18.16
N HIS A 215 0.15 4.10 -17.35
CA HIS A 215 1.58 4.06 -17.00
C HIS A 215 1.84 3.31 -15.70
N PHE A 216 0.96 3.46 -14.74
CA PHE A 216 1.04 2.93 -13.39
C PHE A 216 1.26 1.40 -13.31
N PRO A 217 0.47 0.55 -14.00
CA PRO A 217 0.69 -0.90 -13.95
C PRO A 217 2.04 -1.33 -14.50
N ARG A 218 2.57 -0.60 -15.48
CA ARG A 218 3.84 -0.94 -16.12
C ARG A 218 5.05 -0.63 -15.22
N GLU A 219 5.02 0.49 -14.52
CA GLU A 219 6.09 0.86 -13.57
C GLU A 219 6.10 -0.07 -12.35
N ILE A 220 4.92 -0.36 -11.79
CA ILE A 220 4.80 -1.33 -10.70
C ILE A 220 5.20 -2.73 -11.18
N ALA A 221 4.76 -3.16 -12.37
CA ALA A 221 5.14 -4.44 -12.94
C ALA A 221 6.65 -4.54 -13.08
N LYS A 222 7.29 -3.52 -13.63
CA LYS A 222 8.73 -3.47 -13.80
C LYS A 222 9.44 -3.58 -12.45
N ALA A 223 9.11 -2.73 -11.49
CA ALA A 223 9.73 -2.72 -10.17
C ALA A 223 9.55 -4.06 -9.41
N LEU A 224 8.38 -4.69 -9.53
CA LEU A 224 8.11 -5.97 -8.85
C LEU A 224 8.72 -7.16 -9.59
N VAL A 225 8.71 -7.17 -10.93
CA VAL A 225 9.33 -8.24 -11.72
C VAL A 225 10.83 -8.22 -11.55
N GLU A 226 11.47 -7.05 -11.64
CA GLU A 226 12.92 -6.90 -11.40
C GLU A 226 13.30 -7.50 -10.04
N ARG A 227 12.54 -7.19 -8.98
CA ARG A 227 12.78 -7.73 -7.64
C ARG A 227 12.44 -9.21 -7.49
N LYS A 228 11.42 -9.72 -8.19
CA LYS A 228 11.00 -11.14 -8.10
C LYS A 228 11.83 -12.10 -8.96
N VAL A 229 12.47 -11.65 -10.02
CA VAL A 229 13.33 -12.51 -10.84
C VAL A 229 14.56 -12.98 -10.06
N GLY A 230 15.03 -12.21 -9.09
CA GLY A 230 16.04 -12.68 -8.14
C GLY A 230 15.67 -13.97 -7.38
N GLN A 231 14.38 -14.30 -7.31
CA GLN A 231 13.88 -15.54 -6.68
C GLN A 231 14.12 -16.80 -7.54
N THR A 232 14.42 -16.63 -8.81
CA THR A 232 14.64 -17.77 -9.73
C THR A 232 16.05 -18.37 -9.65
N ILE A 233 16.93 -17.78 -8.83
CA ILE A 233 18.28 -18.32 -8.61
C ILE A 233 18.17 -19.55 -7.69
N PRO A 234 18.55 -20.75 -8.16
CA PRO A 234 18.54 -21.95 -7.32
C PRO A 234 19.40 -21.75 -6.07
N LEU A 235 18.94 -22.23 -4.92
CA LEU A 235 19.53 -22.11 -3.57
C LEU A 235 19.22 -20.82 -2.78
N ALA A 236 18.90 -19.70 -3.40
CA ALA A 236 18.51 -18.47 -2.69
C ALA A 236 16.99 -18.19 -2.78
N GLY A 237 16.28 -18.83 -3.72
CA GLY A 237 14.95 -18.44 -4.17
C GLY A 237 13.89 -18.34 -3.09
N ALA A 238 13.78 -19.28 -2.17
CA ALA A 238 12.75 -19.23 -1.12
C ALA A 238 13.04 -18.15 -0.07
N ALA A 239 14.30 -17.98 0.32
CA ALA A 239 14.69 -16.93 1.28
C ALA A 239 14.57 -15.53 0.67
N VAL A 240 14.97 -15.36 -0.59
CA VAL A 240 14.83 -14.09 -1.32
C VAL A 240 13.35 -13.77 -1.55
N GLY A 241 12.52 -14.77 -1.91
CA GLY A 241 11.09 -14.59 -2.12
C GLY A 241 10.35 -14.11 -0.88
N ALA A 242 10.57 -14.77 0.25
CA ALA A 242 10.02 -14.38 1.53
C ALA A 242 10.50 -12.96 1.92
N SER A 243 11.77 -12.64 1.67
CA SER A 243 12.34 -11.33 1.99
C SER A 243 11.76 -10.21 1.14
N VAL A 244 11.55 -10.42 -0.16
CA VAL A 244 10.95 -9.43 -1.07
C VAL A 244 9.49 -9.18 -0.71
N ASN A 245 8.70 -10.23 -0.49
CA ASN A 245 7.30 -10.09 -0.11
C ASN A 245 7.17 -9.41 1.26
N TYR A 246 8.00 -9.81 2.25
CA TYR A 246 8.07 -9.16 3.54
C TYR A 246 8.41 -7.68 3.43
N TRP A 247 9.48 -7.36 2.70
CA TRP A 247 9.93 -5.99 2.51
C TRP A 247 8.84 -5.15 1.84
N PHE A 248 8.25 -5.64 0.74
CA PHE A 248 7.24 -4.89 0.00
C PHE A 248 5.99 -4.64 0.85
N THR A 249 5.52 -5.65 1.60
CA THR A 249 4.39 -5.49 2.50
C THR A 249 4.72 -4.54 3.66
N ASN A 250 5.97 -4.56 4.14
CA ASN A 250 6.44 -3.63 5.16
C ASN A 250 6.45 -2.17 4.66
N GLU A 251 6.94 -1.91 3.45
CA GLU A 251 6.92 -0.57 2.85
C GLU A 251 5.47 -0.12 2.53
N THR A 252 4.60 -1.05 2.10
CA THR A 252 3.17 -0.75 1.90
C THR A 252 2.50 -0.37 3.21
N ALA A 253 2.73 -1.12 4.27
CA ALA A 253 2.18 -0.82 5.58
C ALA A 253 2.69 0.52 6.12
N LYS A 254 3.98 0.83 5.96
CA LYS A 254 4.57 2.11 6.35
C LYS A 254 3.97 3.28 5.58
N SER A 255 3.84 3.14 4.26
CA SER A 255 3.22 4.16 3.40
C SER A 255 1.75 4.37 3.75
N ALA A 256 0.98 3.28 3.93
CA ALA A 256 -0.40 3.33 4.35
C ALA A 256 -0.56 3.98 5.73
N PHE A 257 0.30 3.64 6.69
CA PHE A 257 0.29 4.21 8.03
C PHE A 257 0.53 5.73 8.01
N MET A 258 1.54 6.21 7.27
CA MET A 258 1.83 7.64 7.15
C MET A 258 0.72 8.39 6.41
N CYS A 259 0.17 7.82 5.33
CA CYS A 259 -0.93 8.42 4.58
C CYS A 259 -2.24 8.45 5.39
N ALA A 260 -2.55 7.41 6.16
CA ALA A 260 -3.75 7.39 7.01
C ALA A 260 -3.67 8.40 8.16
N ARG A 261 -2.48 8.58 8.75
CA ARG A 261 -2.22 9.64 9.75
C ARG A 261 -2.36 11.04 9.12
N ALA A 262 -1.84 11.23 7.91
CA ALA A 262 -2.02 12.48 7.17
C ALA A 262 -3.50 12.75 6.86
N LEU A 263 -4.24 11.72 6.41
CA LEU A 263 -5.67 11.80 6.16
C LEU A 263 -6.45 12.21 7.40
N TYR A 264 -6.13 11.61 8.56
CA TYR A 264 -6.74 11.94 9.83
C TYR A 264 -6.48 13.41 10.22
N LEU A 265 -5.22 13.89 10.12
CA LEU A 265 -4.87 15.25 10.48
C LEU A 265 -5.52 16.27 9.54
N ASP A 266 -5.48 16.02 8.24
CA ASP A 266 -6.08 16.91 7.23
C ASP A 266 -7.60 16.97 7.36
N TRP A 267 -8.26 15.83 7.66
CA TRP A 267 -9.68 15.82 7.98
C TRP A 267 -10.00 16.60 9.25
N LYS A 268 -9.21 16.40 10.31
CA LYS A 268 -9.40 17.07 11.61
C LYS A 268 -9.26 18.60 11.51
N GLU A 269 -8.33 19.09 10.69
CA GLU A 269 -8.17 20.54 10.44
C GLU A 269 -9.35 21.15 9.69
N ARG A 270 -10.03 20.37 8.82
CA ARG A 270 -11.17 20.82 8.03
C ARG A 270 -12.49 20.82 8.82
N LYS A 271 -12.55 20.15 9.96
CA LYS A 271 -13.69 20.13 10.90
C LYS A 271 -13.49 21.11 12.03
#